data_8eafbff3f847ad8b8d8f9abd69525a7f
#
_entry.id   8eafbff3f847ad8b8d8f9abd69525a7f
#
_cell.length_a   1.000
_cell.length_b   1.000
_cell.length_c   1.000
_cell.angle_alpha   90.00
_cell.angle_beta   90.00
_cell.angle_gamma   90.00
#
_symmetry.space_group_name_H-M   'P 1'
#
loop_
_entity.id
_entity.type
_entity.pdbx_description
1 polymer ?
#
loop_
_entity_poly.entity_id
_entity_poly.type
_entity_poly.pdbx_seq_one_letter_code
_entity_poly.pdbx_strand_id
1 'polypeptide(L)'
;LVIVVVNQAEDADEVIKKDNEKTLQFLSRTTFPFTLGMVDSTSMGLELPIRHAGVGLARKIGMDLTLPHLADKRSLLFCTDADTTVDSHYLKTVLDYFNQHDVDAAVVGFSHSIPTNIDLKPIITEYEEFLFSTARNINEAGSPYGYVAMGSTMVCTAEAYIAVGGMPRKKATEDFYFLQELAKFCGVHAIPDILVYPSPRPTSRVYLGTGFRIAQAQKGLQIKNLYYSNHAFTLLQQWITLGTTSWEMSLVELLEKTRSQNKKLKHFLLKEGIKNIWENLQSSSPSENHFSKQFHRWFDGLKTIRFLKHFTEIV
;
A
#
# COMPACT_ATOMS: atom_id res chain seq x y z
N LEU A 1 -10.40 -21.11 2.08
CA LEU A 1 -9.24 -21.34 2.93
C LEU A 1 -8.82 -20.03 3.59
N VAL A 2 -8.61 -20.06 4.92
CA VAL A 2 -8.02 -18.94 5.68
C VAL A 2 -6.68 -19.43 6.23
N ILE A 3 -5.61 -18.64 6.05
CA ILE A 3 -4.30 -18.95 6.62
C ILE A 3 -3.98 -17.90 7.68
N VAL A 4 -3.77 -18.33 8.90
CA VAL A 4 -3.37 -17.49 10.04
C VAL A 4 -1.90 -17.73 10.34
N VAL A 5 -1.10 -16.67 10.26
CA VAL A 5 0.33 -16.70 10.63
C VAL A 5 0.49 -16.05 12.01
N VAL A 6 0.71 -16.88 13.03
CA VAL A 6 1.08 -16.39 14.36
C VAL A 6 2.58 -16.20 14.40
N ASN A 7 3.05 -14.99 14.68
CA ASN A 7 4.46 -14.66 14.52
C ASN A 7 5.01 -13.77 15.64
N GLN A 8 6.30 -13.92 15.90
CA GLN A 8 7.09 -13.07 16.77
C GLN A 8 8.53 -12.96 16.27
N ALA A 9 9.26 -11.98 16.77
CA ALA A 9 10.69 -11.88 16.55
C ALA A 9 11.45 -12.83 17.49
N GLU A 10 12.66 -13.23 17.11
CA GLU A 10 13.57 -14.03 17.94
C GLU A 10 13.81 -13.39 19.34
N ASP A 11 13.79 -12.04 19.40
CA ASP A 11 14.00 -11.24 20.62
C ASP A 11 12.69 -10.75 21.25
N ALA A 12 11.55 -11.35 20.93
CA ALA A 12 10.27 -10.98 21.50
C ALA A 12 10.25 -11.14 23.02
N ASP A 13 9.59 -10.20 23.71
CA ASP A 13 9.42 -10.27 25.14
C ASP A 13 8.48 -11.41 25.59
N GLU A 14 8.55 -11.79 26.86
CA GLU A 14 7.79 -12.90 27.42
C GLU A 14 6.25 -12.69 27.38
N VAL A 15 5.80 -11.44 27.33
CA VAL A 15 4.35 -11.12 27.23
C VAL A 15 3.86 -11.49 25.84
N ILE A 16 4.60 -11.09 24.80
CA ILE A 16 4.29 -11.42 23.41
C ILE A 16 4.32 -12.94 23.21
N LYS A 17 5.35 -13.63 23.71
CA LYS A 17 5.48 -15.09 23.60
C LYS A 17 4.27 -15.80 24.19
N LYS A 18 3.88 -15.44 25.43
CA LYS A 18 2.72 -16.02 26.11
C LYS A 18 1.40 -15.76 25.39
N ASP A 19 1.21 -14.57 24.82
CA ASP A 19 -0.02 -14.24 24.09
C ASP A 19 -0.09 -14.98 22.76
N ASN A 20 1.04 -15.17 22.08
CA ASN A 20 1.11 -15.98 20.87
C ASN A 20 0.87 -17.46 21.16
N GLU A 21 1.40 -18.00 22.26
CA GLU A 21 1.12 -19.37 22.70
C GLU A 21 -0.38 -19.59 22.93
N LYS A 22 -1.05 -18.67 23.63
CA LYS A 22 -2.51 -18.72 23.83
C LYS A 22 -3.25 -18.69 22.48
N THR A 23 -2.77 -17.85 21.54
CA THR A 23 -3.35 -17.74 20.20
C THR A 23 -3.24 -19.08 19.45
N LEU A 24 -2.05 -19.71 19.45
CA LEU A 24 -1.87 -21.03 18.85
C LEU A 24 -2.77 -22.10 19.48
N GLN A 25 -2.87 -22.11 20.82
CA GLN A 25 -3.76 -23.00 21.55
C GLN A 25 -5.24 -22.78 21.20
N PHE A 26 -5.67 -21.52 21.09
CA PHE A 26 -7.03 -21.16 20.68
C PHE A 26 -7.32 -21.67 19.26
N LEU A 27 -6.44 -21.37 18.31
CA LEU A 27 -6.62 -21.79 16.91
C LEU A 27 -6.66 -23.30 16.76
N SER A 28 -5.81 -24.04 17.51
CA SER A 28 -5.75 -25.52 17.45
C SER A 28 -6.96 -26.23 18.08
N ARG A 29 -7.65 -25.59 19.03
CA ARG A 29 -8.77 -26.18 19.77
C ARG A 29 -10.13 -25.74 19.26
N THR A 30 -10.18 -24.69 18.43
CA THR A 30 -11.44 -24.10 17.95
C THR A 30 -11.83 -24.72 16.61
N THR A 31 -13.09 -25.12 16.48
CA THR A 31 -13.66 -25.53 15.19
C THR A 31 -14.21 -24.29 14.47
N PHE A 32 -13.76 -24.07 13.25
CA PHE A 32 -14.20 -22.96 12.41
C PHE A 32 -15.14 -23.46 11.31
N PRO A 33 -16.10 -22.62 10.83
CA PRO A 33 -17.02 -23.00 9.74
C PRO A 33 -16.33 -23.00 8.35
N PHE A 34 -15.02 -22.86 8.31
CA PHE A 34 -14.20 -22.82 7.09
C PHE A 34 -12.88 -23.57 7.33
N THR A 35 -12.19 -23.91 6.26
CA THR A 35 -10.86 -24.52 6.35
C THR A 35 -9.85 -23.50 6.85
N LEU A 36 -9.22 -23.79 7.99
CA LEU A 36 -8.16 -23.00 8.60
C LEU A 36 -6.81 -23.67 8.42
N GLY A 37 -5.84 -22.94 7.84
CA GLY A 37 -4.42 -23.25 7.91
C GLY A 37 -3.78 -22.40 9.00
N MET A 38 -3.01 -23.02 9.89
CA MET A 38 -2.27 -22.31 10.94
C MET A 38 -0.77 -22.43 10.68
N VAL A 39 -0.07 -21.30 10.71
CA VAL A 39 1.38 -21.25 10.58
C VAL A 39 1.95 -20.75 11.91
N ASP A 40 2.76 -21.60 12.54
CA ASP A 40 3.51 -21.25 13.73
C ASP A 40 4.86 -20.65 13.33
N SER A 41 5.02 -19.35 13.59
CA SER A 41 6.28 -18.61 13.50
C SER A 41 6.65 -18.00 14.85
N THR A 42 6.44 -18.80 15.93
CA THR A 42 6.64 -18.37 17.33
C THR A 42 7.40 -19.41 18.17
N SER A 43 7.25 -20.69 17.90
CA SER A 43 7.96 -21.74 18.63
C SER A 43 9.47 -21.65 18.39
N MET A 44 10.24 -22.15 19.37
CA MET A 44 11.71 -22.11 19.34
C MET A 44 12.28 -22.60 18.01
N GLY A 45 13.03 -21.75 17.31
CA GLY A 45 13.63 -22.01 16.02
C GLY A 45 12.70 -21.74 14.82
N LEU A 46 11.45 -21.31 15.04
CA LEU A 46 10.49 -20.91 14.01
C LEU A 46 10.20 -19.40 14.03
N GLU A 47 10.77 -18.67 14.99
CA GLU A 47 10.59 -17.23 15.13
C GLU A 47 11.13 -16.48 13.91
N LEU A 48 10.57 -15.29 13.68
CA LEU A 48 11.03 -14.46 12.58
C LEU A 48 12.38 -13.81 12.93
N PRO A 49 13.36 -13.83 12.00
CA PRO A 49 14.64 -13.17 12.18
C PRO A 49 14.48 -11.69 12.51
N ILE A 50 15.15 -11.18 13.53
CA ILE A 50 15.03 -9.79 14.04
C ILE A 50 15.05 -8.76 12.90
N ARG A 51 15.92 -8.97 11.92
CA ARG A 51 16.05 -8.05 10.77
C ARG A 51 14.76 -7.90 9.96
N HIS A 52 13.96 -8.96 9.86
CA HIS A 52 12.76 -9.04 9.01
C HIS A 52 11.46 -9.27 9.80
N ALA A 53 11.55 -9.42 11.12
CA ALA A 53 10.38 -9.63 11.97
C ALA A 53 9.41 -8.46 11.86
N GLY A 54 8.25 -8.73 11.28
CA GLY A 54 7.20 -7.74 11.03
C GLY A 54 6.11 -8.30 10.12
N VAL A 55 5.07 -7.50 9.94
CA VAL A 55 3.86 -7.88 9.21
C VAL A 55 4.15 -8.27 7.75
N GLY A 56 5.13 -7.64 7.08
CA GLY A 56 5.47 -7.96 5.70
C GLY A 56 6.00 -9.38 5.52
N LEU A 57 6.87 -9.86 6.42
CA LEU A 57 7.33 -11.25 6.35
C LEU A 57 6.22 -12.23 6.73
N ALA A 58 5.39 -11.91 7.73
CA ALA A 58 4.25 -12.75 8.11
C ALA A 58 3.26 -12.91 6.94
N ARG A 59 2.87 -11.80 6.29
CA ARG A 59 2.03 -11.83 5.08
C ARG A 59 2.66 -12.65 3.96
N LYS A 60 3.97 -12.45 3.71
CA LYS A 60 4.69 -13.24 2.71
C LYS A 60 4.60 -14.73 2.98
N ILE A 61 4.87 -15.17 4.20
CA ILE A 61 4.79 -16.59 4.59
C ILE A 61 3.39 -17.13 4.33
N GLY A 62 2.35 -16.43 4.80
CA GLY A 62 0.95 -16.86 4.60
C GLY A 62 0.58 -16.96 3.13
N MET A 63 0.90 -15.93 2.34
CA MET A 63 0.57 -15.90 0.91
C MET A 63 1.37 -16.95 0.11
N ASP A 64 2.68 -17.09 0.36
CA ASP A 64 3.52 -18.08 -0.34
C ASP A 64 3.02 -19.51 -0.04
N LEU A 65 2.67 -19.81 1.21
CA LEU A 65 2.12 -21.10 1.61
C LEU A 65 0.71 -21.36 1.07
N THR A 66 -0.02 -20.32 0.68
CA THR A 66 -1.34 -20.46 0.06
C THR A 66 -1.24 -20.92 -1.40
N LEU A 67 -0.19 -20.52 -2.13
CA LEU A 67 -0.07 -20.73 -3.58
C LEU A 67 -0.30 -22.19 -4.03
N PRO A 68 0.26 -23.23 -3.37
CA PRO A 68 0.05 -24.61 -3.76
C PRO A 68 -1.40 -25.11 -3.58
N HIS A 69 -2.23 -24.39 -2.84
CA HIS A 69 -3.62 -24.73 -2.54
C HIS A 69 -4.64 -24.02 -3.43
N LEU A 70 -4.18 -23.16 -4.35
CA LEU A 70 -5.04 -22.42 -5.25
C LEU A 70 -5.44 -23.28 -6.45
N ALA A 71 -6.66 -23.07 -6.96
CA ALA A 71 -7.18 -23.83 -8.11
C ALA A 71 -6.46 -23.44 -9.41
N ASP A 72 -6.17 -22.15 -9.58
CA ASP A 72 -5.54 -21.61 -10.77
C ASP A 72 -4.86 -20.24 -10.50
N LYS A 73 -4.30 -19.66 -11.56
CA LYS A 73 -3.59 -18.38 -11.50
C LYS A 73 -4.52 -17.18 -11.28
N ARG A 74 -5.82 -17.31 -11.57
CA ARG A 74 -6.85 -16.28 -11.36
C ARG A 74 -7.42 -16.32 -9.95
N SER A 75 -7.11 -17.34 -9.16
CA SER A 75 -7.49 -17.43 -7.74
C SER A 75 -7.03 -16.20 -6.98
N LEU A 76 -7.89 -15.64 -6.13
CA LEU A 76 -7.63 -14.40 -5.41
C LEU A 76 -6.97 -14.64 -4.06
N LEU A 77 -5.96 -13.83 -3.78
CA LEU A 77 -5.30 -13.71 -2.49
C LEU A 77 -5.80 -12.44 -1.78
N PHE A 78 -6.39 -12.63 -0.62
CA PHE A 78 -6.90 -11.56 0.24
C PHE A 78 -5.96 -11.36 1.42
N CYS A 79 -5.65 -10.10 1.75
CA CYS A 79 -4.91 -9.76 2.97
C CYS A 79 -5.84 -9.11 3.98
N THR A 80 -5.79 -9.58 5.23
CA THR A 80 -6.47 -8.93 6.34
C THR A 80 -5.63 -9.03 7.61
N ASP A 81 -5.79 -8.08 8.53
CA ASP A 81 -5.17 -8.12 9.85
C ASP A 81 -6.13 -8.76 10.86
N ALA A 82 -5.59 -9.38 11.91
CA ALA A 82 -6.37 -10.13 12.89
C ALA A 82 -7.38 -9.26 13.69
N ASP A 83 -7.18 -7.95 13.70
CA ASP A 83 -8.08 -6.98 14.35
C ASP A 83 -8.96 -6.21 13.35
N THR A 84 -9.09 -6.73 12.13
CA THR A 84 -9.95 -6.19 11.07
C THR A 84 -11.18 -7.08 10.90
N THR A 85 -12.35 -6.48 10.83
CA THR A 85 -13.58 -7.17 10.43
C THR A 85 -13.95 -6.84 9.00
N VAL A 86 -14.74 -7.71 8.38
CA VAL A 86 -15.21 -7.53 7.00
C VAL A 86 -16.72 -7.68 6.92
N ASP A 87 -17.33 -7.04 5.92
CA ASP A 87 -18.75 -7.19 5.63
C ASP A 87 -19.08 -8.63 5.19
N SER A 88 -20.29 -9.08 5.45
CA SER A 88 -20.77 -10.41 5.06
C SER A 88 -20.74 -10.65 3.55
N HIS A 89 -20.81 -9.59 2.73
CA HIS A 89 -20.76 -9.65 1.28
C HIS A 89 -19.34 -9.46 0.72
N TYR A 90 -18.33 -9.24 1.57
CA TYR A 90 -16.96 -8.91 1.17
C TYR A 90 -16.41 -9.82 0.07
N LEU A 91 -16.38 -11.13 0.32
CA LEU A 91 -15.83 -12.09 -0.65
C LEU A 91 -16.60 -12.08 -1.97
N LYS A 92 -17.95 -12.07 -1.88
CA LYS A 92 -18.79 -12.08 -3.09
C LYS A 92 -18.61 -10.82 -3.93
N THR A 93 -18.67 -9.64 -3.31
CA THR A 93 -18.56 -8.35 -3.99
C THR A 93 -17.19 -8.23 -4.68
N VAL A 94 -16.11 -8.61 -3.99
CA VAL A 94 -14.76 -8.56 -4.57
C VAL A 94 -14.61 -9.55 -5.73
N LEU A 95 -15.10 -10.78 -5.59
CA LEU A 95 -15.06 -11.77 -6.69
C LEU A 95 -15.85 -11.30 -7.91
N ASP A 96 -17.05 -10.77 -7.69
CA ASP A 96 -17.89 -10.22 -8.77
C ASP A 96 -17.17 -9.06 -9.47
N TYR A 97 -16.52 -8.16 -8.72
CA TYR A 97 -15.77 -7.04 -9.27
C TYR A 97 -14.61 -7.50 -10.15
N PHE A 98 -13.77 -8.46 -9.67
CA PHE A 98 -12.64 -8.99 -10.44
C PHE A 98 -13.11 -9.67 -11.74
N ASN A 99 -14.21 -10.42 -11.69
CA ASN A 99 -14.77 -11.09 -12.87
C ASN A 99 -15.38 -10.09 -13.87
N GLN A 100 -16.04 -9.03 -13.41
CA GLN A 100 -16.70 -8.05 -14.28
C GLN A 100 -15.72 -7.11 -14.96
N HIS A 101 -14.62 -6.77 -14.29
CA HIS A 101 -13.67 -5.76 -14.78
C HIS A 101 -12.36 -6.36 -15.30
N ASP A 102 -12.20 -7.69 -15.25
CA ASP A 102 -10.98 -8.42 -15.65
C ASP A 102 -9.70 -7.81 -15.08
N VAL A 103 -9.68 -7.60 -13.77
CA VAL A 103 -8.57 -6.96 -13.06
C VAL A 103 -7.74 -7.99 -12.29
N ASP A 104 -6.47 -7.65 -12.03
CA ASP A 104 -5.52 -8.53 -11.35
C ASP A 104 -5.15 -8.06 -9.94
N ALA A 105 -5.39 -6.79 -9.63
CA ALA A 105 -5.11 -6.23 -8.32
C ALA A 105 -6.09 -5.11 -7.95
N ALA A 106 -6.52 -5.08 -6.70
CA ALA A 106 -7.39 -4.04 -6.17
C ALA A 106 -7.09 -3.73 -4.70
N VAL A 107 -7.51 -2.54 -4.28
CA VAL A 107 -7.74 -2.19 -2.88
C VAL A 107 -9.23 -2.04 -2.65
N VAL A 108 -9.72 -2.50 -1.49
CA VAL A 108 -11.14 -2.48 -1.14
C VAL A 108 -11.43 -1.28 -0.24
N GLY A 109 -12.57 -0.64 -0.45
CA GLY A 109 -13.02 0.46 0.39
C GLY A 109 -13.14 0.06 1.86
N PHE A 110 -12.74 0.96 2.73
CA PHE A 110 -12.72 0.72 4.17
C PHE A 110 -13.26 1.91 4.96
N SER A 111 -13.68 1.65 6.17
CA SER A 111 -13.88 2.64 7.22
C SER A 111 -13.48 2.01 8.55
N HIS A 112 -12.72 2.71 9.37
CA HIS A 112 -12.32 2.14 10.66
C HIS A 112 -13.56 1.84 11.53
N SER A 113 -13.49 0.75 12.26
CA SER A 113 -14.52 0.40 13.24
C SER A 113 -14.65 1.48 14.32
N ILE A 114 -15.79 1.52 15.00
CA ILE A 114 -16.03 2.50 16.08
C ILE A 114 -14.99 2.27 17.19
N PRO A 115 -14.22 3.30 17.57
CA PRO A 115 -13.20 3.15 18.61
C PRO A 115 -13.87 2.93 19.98
N THR A 116 -13.23 2.13 20.84
CA THR A 116 -13.68 1.97 22.24
C THR A 116 -13.65 3.32 22.98
N ASN A 117 -12.65 4.16 22.75
CA ASN A 117 -12.65 5.54 23.20
C ASN A 117 -13.27 6.43 22.11
N ILE A 118 -14.49 6.89 22.32
CA ILE A 118 -15.25 7.70 21.35
C ILE A 118 -14.57 9.04 21.02
N ASP A 119 -13.74 9.58 21.91
CA ASP A 119 -13.00 10.83 21.69
C ASP A 119 -12.01 10.73 20.54
N LEU A 120 -11.64 9.51 20.14
CA LEU A 120 -10.79 9.26 18.98
C LEU A 120 -11.51 9.35 17.64
N LYS A 121 -12.86 9.32 17.63
CA LYS A 121 -13.63 9.31 16.40
C LYS A 121 -13.34 10.50 15.48
N PRO A 122 -13.26 11.75 15.95
CA PRO A 122 -12.91 12.89 15.09
C PRO A 122 -11.51 12.75 14.46
N ILE A 123 -10.54 12.27 15.24
CA ILE A 123 -9.15 12.06 14.77
C ILE A 123 -9.11 11.01 13.68
N ILE A 124 -9.84 9.91 13.85
CA ILE A 124 -9.92 8.81 12.89
C ILE A 124 -10.58 9.29 11.60
N THR A 125 -11.70 10.00 11.70
CA THR A 125 -12.41 10.56 10.54
C THR A 125 -11.53 11.54 9.76
N GLU A 126 -10.82 12.44 10.44
CA GLU A 126 -9.88 13.38 9.79
C GLU A 126 -8.71 12.63 9.12
N TYR A 127 -8.23 11.55 9.73
CA TYR A 127 -7.17 10.74 9.13
C TYR A 127 -7.66 9.94 7.91
N GLU A 128 -8.86 9.39 7.92
CA GLU A 128 -9.48 8.76 6.75
C GLU A 128 -9.63 9.76 5.60
N GLU A 129 -10.15 10.97 5.89
CA GLU A 129 -10.29 12.02 4.88
C GLU A 129 -8.91 12.41 4.29
N PHE A 130 -7.87 12.51 5.12
CA PHE A 130 -6.51 12.71 4.63
C PHE A 130 -6.08 11.62 3.66
N LEU A 131 -6.31 10.34 3.98
CA LEU A 131 -5.93 9.22 3.11
C LEU A 131 -6.70 9.24 1.80
N PHE A 132 -8.04 9.38 1.85
CA PHE A 132 -8.89 9.36 0.67
C PHE A 132 -8.69 10.58 -0.22
N SER A 133 -8.59 11.78 0.37
CA SER A 133 -8.34 12.99 -0.42
C SER A 133 -6.96 12.96 -1.08
N THR A 134 -5.94 12.45 -0.39
CA THR A 134 -4.60 12.29 -0.98
C THR A 134 -4.64 11.32 -2.17
N ALA A 135 -5.26 10.15 -2.02
CA ALA A 135 -5.38 9.17 -3.10
C ALA A 135 -6.16 9.74 -4.30
N ARG A 136 -7.30 10.39 -4.05
CA ARG A 136 -8.10 11.04 -5.08
C ARG A 136 -7.31 12.11 -5.83
N ASN A 137 -6.64 13.01 -5.15
CA ASN A 137 -5.88 14.09 -5.78
C ASN A 137 -4.67 13.56 -6.58
N ILE A 138 -4.02 12.48 -6.14
CA ILE A 138 -2.96 11.80 -6.90
C ILE A 138 -3.53 11.20 -8.18
N ASN A 139 -4.71 10.56 -8.12
CA ASN A 139 -5.39 10.00 -9.28
C ASN A 139 -5.81 11.10 -10.28
N GLU A 140 -6.41 12.19 -9.78
CA GLU A 140 -6.81 13.36 -10.58
C GLU A 140 -5.60 14.06 -11.22
N ALA A 141 -4.42 13.99 -10.61
CA ALA A 141 -3.17 14.44 -11.22
C ALA A 141 -2.66 13.52 -12.34
N GLY A 142 -3.32 12.39 -12.61
CA GLY A 142 -2.97 11.42 -13.66
C GLY A 142 -1.95 10.36 -13.25
N SER A 143 -1.69 10.20 -11.95
CA SER A 143 -0.79 9.14 -11.45
C SER A 143 -1.54 7.82 -11.25
N PRO A 144 -1.00 6.67 -11.70
CA PRO A 144 -1.61 5.36 -11.44
C PRO A 144 -1.47 4.88 -9.99
N TYR A 145 -0.86 5.69 -9.11
CA TYR A 145 -0.65 5.38 -7.70
C TYR A 145 -1.66 6.08 -6.78
N GLY A 146 -2.81 6.53 -7.31
CA GLY A 146 -3.87 7.23 -6.60
C GLY A 146 -4.83 6.27 -5.88
N TYR A 147 -4.33 5.44 -4.98
CA TYR A 147 -5.10 4.54 -4.11
C TYR A 147 -4.60 4.63 -2.67
N VAL A 148 -5.41 4.19 -1.72
CA VAL A 148 -4.99 4.10 -0.31
C VAL A 148 -4.26 2.78 -0.09
N ALA A 149 -2.97 2.84 0.24
CA ALA A 149 -2.21 1.67 0.64
C ALA A 149 -2.52 1.31 2.10
N MET A 150 -3.29 0.24 2.28
CA MET A 150 -3.64 -0.31 3.59
C MET A 150 -3.58 -1.84 3.55
N GLY A 151 -2.84 -2.40 4.47
CA GLY A 151 -2.52 -3.83 4.47
C GLY A 151 -3.72 -4.77 4.52
N SER A 152 -4.81 -4.35 5.16
CA SER A 152 -6.04 -5.15 5.31
C SER A 152 -7.00 -5.05 4.13
N THR A 153 -6.70 -4.25 3.10
CA THR A 153 -7.62 -4.01 1.96
C THR A 153 -7.12 -4.55 0.63
N MET A 154 -5.92 -5.15 0.61
CA MET A 154 -5.27 -5.58 -0.62
C MET A 154 -5.82 -6.92 -1.10
N VAL A 155 -6.15 -6.99 -2.39
CA VAL A 155 -6.54 -8.22 -3.08
C VAL A 155 -5.81 -8.30 -4.41
N CYS A 156 -5.27 -9.46 -4.75
CA CYS A 156 -4.68 -9.69 -6.08
C CYS A 156 -4.85 -11.13 -6.54
N THR A 157 -4.70 -11.36 -7.84
CA THR A 157 -4.62 -12.71 -8.39
C THR A 157 -3.30 -13.38 -7.98
N ALA A 158 -3.29 -14.71 -7.95
CA ALA A 158 -2.06 -15.47 -7.74
C ALA A 158 -1.01 -15.15 -8.81
N GLU A 159 -1.44 -14.95 -10.05
CA GLU A 159 -0.54 -14.56 -11.16
C GLU A 159 0.14 -13.24 -10.89
N ALA A 160 -0.61 -12.20 -10.51
CA ALA A 160 -0.04 -10.89 -10.20
C ALA A 160 0.91 -10.96 -8.99
N TYR A 161 0.52 -11.70 -7.95
CA TYR A 161 1.37 -11.92 -6.78
C TYR A 161 2.74 -12.52 -7.14
N ILE A 162 2.73 -13.58 -7.96
CA ILE A 162 3.94 -14.28 -8.41
C ILE A 162 4.78 -13.36 -9.32
N ALA A 163 4.12 -12.66 -10.26
CA ALA A 163 4.79 -11.81 -11.24
C ALA A 163 5.58 -10.66 -10.61
N VAL A 164 5.12 -10.12 -9.47
CA VAL A 164 5.83 -9.06 -8.74
C VAL A 164 6.83 -9.57 -7.70
N GLY A 165 7.00 -10.91 -7.59
CA GLY A 165 7.92 -11.54 -6.62
C GLY A 165 7.37 -11.66 -5.21
N GLY A 166 6.05 -11.48 -5.05
CA GLY A 166 5.34 -11.61 -3.79
C GLY A 166 5.50 -10.43 -2.83
N MET A 167 5.02 -10.60 -1.61
CA MET A 167 5.07 -9.57 -0.56
C MET A 167 6.50 -9.23 -0.16
N PRO A 168 6.91 -7.94 -0.07
CA PRO A 168 8.25 -7.56 0.36
C PRO A 168 8.45 -7.80 1.86
N ARG A 169 9.66 -8.26 2.24
CA ARG A 169 10.06 -8.56 3.62
C ARG A 169 10.39 -7.30 4.43
N LYS A 170 9.47 -6.33 4.47
CA LYS A 170 9.66 -5.07 5.20
C LYS A 170 8.95 -5.16 6.56
N LYS A 171 9.53 -4.54 7.59
CA LYS A 171 8.91 -4.45 8.92
C LYS A 171 7.67 -3.54 8.94
N ALA A 172 7.65 -2.56 8.06
CA ALA A 172 6.54 -1.62 7.84
C ALA A 172 6.58 -1.12 6.39
N THR A 173 5.46 -0.57 5.91
CA THR A 173 5.28 -0.08 4.53
C THR A 173 5.35 -1.17 3.45
N GLU A 174 5.23 -2.42 3.81
CA GLU A 174 5.19 -3.54 2.88
C GLU A 174 4.01 -3.46 1.93
N ASP A 175 2.85 -3.01 2.42
CA ASP A 175 1.64 -2.73 1.67
C ASP A 175 1.86 -1.69 0.57
N PHE A 176 2.47 -0.56 0.92
CA PHE A 176 2.82 0.49 -0.05
C PHE A 176 3.72 -0.03 -1.18
N TYR A 177 4.79 -0.74 -0.84
CA TYR A 177 5.72 -1.25 -1.85
C TYR A 177 5.13 -2.39 -2.66
N PHE A 178 4.33 -3.26 -2.05
CA PHE A 178 3.65 -4.35 -2.75
C PHE A 178 2.65 -3.81 -3.77
N LEU A 179 1.78 -2.89 -3.34
CA LEU A 179 0.82 -2.25 -4.24
C LEU A 179 1.50 -1.42 -5.33
N GLN A 180 2.64 -0.79 -5.04
CA GLN A 180 3.42 -0.08 -6.06
C GLN A 180 3.93 -1.04 -7.14
N GLU A 181 4.42 -2.23 -6.80
CA GLU A 181 4.86 -3.20 -7.80
C GLU A 181 3.68 -3.79 -8.58
N LEU A 182 2.54 -4.05 -7.93
CA LEU A 182 1.30 -4.43 -8.62
C LEU A 182 0.84 -3.33 -9.59
N ALA A 183 0.88 -2.06 -9.18
CA ALA A 183 0.52 -0.93 -10.04
C ALA A 183 1.43 -0.82 -11.28
N LYS A 184 2.73 -1.13 -11.13
CA LYS A 184 3.68 -1.20 -12.25
C LYS A 184 3.42 -2.37 -13.19
N PHE A 185 2.92 -3.47 -12.68
CA PHE A 185 2.70 -4.71 -13.44
C PHE A 185 1.35 -4.71 -14.16
N CYS A 186 0.24 -4.56 -13.42
CA CYS A 186 -1.11 -4.71 -13.93
C CYS A 186 -2.06 -3.54 -13.63
N GLY A 187 -1.61 -2.54 -12.88
CA GLY A 187 -2.49 -1.52 -12.30
C GLY A 187 -3.10 -1.98 -10.97
N VAL A 188 -3.63 -1.02 -10.19
CA VAL A 188 -4.38 -1.30 -8.97
C VAL A 188 -5.71 -0.57 -9.05
N HIS A 189 -6.81 -1.31 -8.97
CA HIS A 189 -8.16 -0.77 -8.98
C HIS A 189 -8.61 -0.43 -7.55
N ALA A 190 -9.51 0.52 -7.42
CA ALA A 190 -10.18 0.82 -6.14
C ALA A 190 -11.62 0.34 -6.20
N ILE A 191 -11.98 -0.62 -5.37
CA ILE A 191 -13.37 -1.06 -5.17
C ILE A 191 -14.00 -0.08 -4.20
N PRO A 192 -15.04 0.69 -4.61
CA PRO A 192 -15.56 1.79 -3.80
C PRO A 192 -16.38 1.34 -2.59
N ASP A 193 -16.91 0.11 -2.64
CA ASP A 193 -17.75 -0.44 -1.58
C ASP A 193 -16.96 -0.54 -0.27
N ILE A 194 -17.50 0.00 0.82
CA ILE A 194 -16.91 -0.09 2.15
C ILE A 194 -17.22 -1.47 2.74
N LEU A 195 -16.24 -2.37 2.65
CA LEU A 195 -16.38 -3.77 3.03
C LEU A 195 -15.37 -4.20 4.10
N VAL A 196 -14.42 -3.34 4.44
CA VAL A 196 -13.33 -3.66 5.38
C VAL A 196 -13.35 -2.65 6.52
N TYR A 197 -13.29 -3.14 7.76
CA TYR A 197 -13.38 -2.33 8.97
C TYR A 197 -12.17 -2.56 9.88
N PRO A 198 -11.03 -1.89 9.61
CA PRO A 198 -9.83 -2.01 10.43
C PRO A 198 -10.04 -1.45 11.83
N SER A 199 -9.34 -2.02 12.81
CA SER A 199 -9.35 -1.48 14.17
C SER A 199 -8.58 -0.16 14.24
N PRO A 200 -9.16 0.90 14.83
CA PRO A 200 -8.49 2.18 15.02
C PRO A 200 -7.62 2.21 16.28
N ARG A 201 -7.12 1.06 16.75
CA ARG A 201 -6.36 0.95 17.99
C ARG A 201 -5.03 1.72 17.92
N PRO A 202 -4.78 2.68 18.84
CA PRO A 202 -3.48 3.33 18.92
C PRO A 202 -2.36 2.32 19.19
N THR A 203 -1.26 2.43 18.45
CA THR A 203 -0.09 1.58 18.65
C THR A 203 1.20 2.33 18.36
N SER A 204 2.24 2.02 19.09
CA SER A 204 3.60 2.53 18.88
C SER A 204 4.58 1.46 18.38
N ARG A 205 4.10 0.23 18.09
CA ARG A 205 4.96 -0.88 17.65
C ARG A 205 5.64 -0.62 16.32
N VAL A 206 5.01 0.19 15.46
CA VAL A 206 5.55 0.64 14.18
C VAL A 206 5.46 2.16 14.11
N TYR A 207 6.38 2.79 13.37
CA TYR A 207 6.47 4.25 13.25
C TYR A 207 5.66 4.83 12.07
N LEU A 208 4.78 4.04 11.49
CA LEU A 208 3.87 4.42 10.38
C LEU A 208 2.53 3.67 10.52
N GLY A 209 1.53 4.10 9.73
CA GLY A 209 0.20 3.49 9.69
C GLY A 209 -0.77 4.14 10.67
N THR A 210 -2.04 3.67 10.62
CA THR A 210 -3.17 4.24 11.37
C THR A 210 -2.91 4.31 12.86
N GLY A 211 -2.55 3.20 13.47
CA GLY A 211 -2.36 3.15 14.94
C GLY A 211 -1.28 4.10 15.45
N PHE A 212 -0.17 4.25 14.69
CA PHE A 212 0.87 5.22 15.03
C PHE A 212 0.37 6.65 14.91
N ARG A 213 -0.36 6.99 13.85
CA ARG A 213 -0.90 8.34 13.63
C ARG A 213 -1.92 8.73 14.69
N ILE A 214 -2.80 7.82 15.07
CA ILE A 214 -3.75 8.03 16.17
C ILE A 214 -3.01 8.23 17.50
N ALA A 215 -1.99 7.41 17.79
CA ALA A 215 -1.18 7.58 18.99
C ALA A 215 -0.41 8.91 19.03
N GLN A 216 0.06 9.41 17.86
CA GLN A 216 0.68 10.72 17.76
C GLN A 216 -0.34 11.86 17.94
N ALA A 217 -1.55 11.70 17.39
CA ALA A 217 -2.61 12.70 17.55
C ALA A 217 -3.06 12.83 19.02
N GLN A 218 -3.11 11.72 19.77
CA GLN A 218 -3.33 11.76 21.23
C GLN A 218 -2.25 12.54 21.99
N LYS A 219 -1.04 12.64 21.41
CA LYS A 219 0.07 13.43 21.96
C LYS A 219 0.13 14.87 21.43
N GLY A 220 -0.90 15.31 20.71
CA GLY A 220 -1.02 16.69 20.19
C GLY A 220 -0.62 16.88 18.73
N LEU A 221 -0.25 15.84 17.98
CA LEU A 221 -0.07 15.97 16.52
C LEU A 221 -1.43 16.29 15.88
N GLN A 222 -1.50 17.36 15.10
CA GLN A 222 -2.69 17.68 14.34
C GLN A 222 -2.63 16.97 12.98
N ILE A 223 -3.66 16.18 12.66
CA ILE A 223 -3.76 15.42 11.39
C ILE A 223 -3.69 16.35 10.19
N LYS A 224 -4.26 17.58 10.30
CA LYS A 224 -4.18 18.60 9.24
C LYS A 224 -2.74 18.91 8.78
N ASN A 225 -1.73 18.72 9.62
CA ASN A 225 -0.34 18.94 9.24
C ASN A 225 0.23 17.84 8.32
N LEU A 226 -0.54 16.77 8.06
CA LEU A 226 -0.18 15.72 7.11
C LEU A 226 -0.60 16.06 5.68
N TYR A 227 -1.56 16.98 5.50
CA TYR A 227 -2.11 17.30 4.18
C TYR A 227 -1.06 17.96 3.28
N TYR A 228 -1.13 17.60 2.02
CA TYR A 228 -0.33 18.26 0.99
C TYR A 228 -1.07 19.50 0.45
N SER A 229 -0.31 20.50 0.00
CA SER A 229 -0.90 21.72 -0.56
C SER A 229 -1.56 21.48 -1.93
N ASN A 230 -2.64 22.19 -2.22
CA ASN A 230 -3.25 22.17 -3.55
C ASN A 230 -2.27 22.55 -4.66
N HIS A 231 -1.34 23.46 -4.37
CA HIS A 231 -0.27 23.83 -5.30
C HIS A 231 0.61 22.63 -5.66
N ALA A 232 0.96 21.77 -4.69
CA ALA A 232 1.76 20.58 -4.95
C ALA A 232 1.02 19.58 -5.88
N PHE A 233 -0.29 19.39 -5.72
CA PHE A 233 -1.07 18.56 -6.62
C PHE A 233 -1.21 19.16 -8.04
N THR A 234 -1.44 20.46 -8.15
CA THR A 234 -1.48 21.13 -9.46
C THR A 234 -0.14 21.00 -10.18
N LEU A 235 0.97 21.19 -9.48
CA LEU A 235 2.30 21.04 -10.06
C LEU A 235 2.59 19.56 -10.42
N LEU A 236 2.09 18.61 -9.63
CA LEU A 236 2.19 17.18 -9.93
C LEU A 236 1.46 16.85 -11.23
N GLN A 237 0.23 17.35 -11.41
CA GLN A 237 -0.55 17.17 -12.63
C GLN A 237 0.18 17.74 -13.86
N GLN A 238 0.70 18.96 -13.76
CA GLN A 238 1.49 19.60 -14.82
C GLN A 238 2.72 18.79 -15.18
N TRP A 239 3.43 18.27 -14.17
CA TRP A 239 4.59 17.44 -14.37
C TRP A 239 4.25 16.09 -15.02
N ILE A 240 3.25 15.38 -14.54
CA ILE A 240 2.83 14.10 -15.10
C ILE A 240 2.39 14.28 -16.56
N THR A 241 1.55 15.29 -16.84
CA THR A 241 1.13 15.59 -18.21
C THR A 241 2.33 15.87 -19.11
N LEU A 242 3.23 16.76 -18.71
CA LEU A 242 4.42 17.05 -19.48
C LEU A 242 5.29 15.81 -19.67
N GLY A 243 5.55 15.05 -18.60
CA GLY A 243 6.42 13.88 -18.63
C GLY A 243 5.90 12.77 -19.53
N THR A 244 4.61 12.47 -19.49
CA THR A 244 4.00 11.41 -20.30
C THR A 244 3.83 11.73 -21.78
N THR A 245 3.76 13.02 -22.14
CA THR A 245 3.59 13.47 -23.55
C THR A 245 4.88 13.94 -24.21
N SER A 246 6.03 13.78 -23.55
CA SER A 246 7.32 14.29 -24.05
C SER A 246 8.24 13.20 -24.64
N TRP A 247 7.66 12.19 -25.28
CA TRP A 247 8.44 11.06 -25.81
C TRP A 247 9.56 11.48 -26.76
N GLU A 248 9.32 12.43 -27.67
CA GLU A 248 10.29 12.91 -28.63
C GLU A 248 11.13 14.10 -28.14
N MET A 249 10.83 14.59 -26.92
CA MET A 249 11.48 15.79 -26.40
C MET A 249 12.84 15.47 -25.81
N SER A 250 13.86 16.22 -26.21
CA SER A 250 15.18 16.10 -25.58
C SER A 250 15.15 16.43 -24.08
N LEU A 251 16.07 15.85 -23.31
CA LEU A 251 16.17 16.16 -21.88
C LEU A 251 16.38 17.64 -21.62
N VAL A 252 17.14 18.34 -22.46
CA VAL A 252 17.41 19.78 -22.31
C VAL A 252 16.15 20.59 -22.45
N GLU A 253 15.35 20.35 -23.47
CA GLU A 253 14.07 21.02 -23.70
C GLU A 253 13.06 20.71 -22.58
N LEU A 254 12.99 19.45 -22.16
CA LEU A 254 12.15 19.06 -21.02
C LEU A 254 12.51 19.84 -19.74
N LEU A 255 13.80 19.89 -19.42
CA LEU A 255 14.28 20.60 -18.23
C LEU A 255 14.06 22.12 -18.30
N GLU A 256 14.12 22.72 -19.48
CA GLU A 256 13.78 24.14 -19.64
C GLU A 256 12.28 24.39 -19.50
N LYS A 257 11.41 23.50 -20.04
CA LYS A 257 9.95 23.57 -19.82
C LYS A 257 9.60 23.40 -18.33
N THR A 258 10.20 22.45 -17.63
CA THR A 258 9.98 22.27 -16.18
C THR A 258 10.43 23.50 -15.38
N ARG A 259 11.55 24.14 -15.79
CA ARG A 259 12.05 25.37 -15.15
C ARG A 259 11.09 26.54 -15.34
N SER A 260 10.44 26.65 -16.49
CA SER A 260 9.45 27.71 -16.74
C SER A 260 8.18 27.52 -15.91
N GLN A 261 7.77 26.29 -15.62
CA GLN A 261 6.65 25.99 -14.73
C GLN A 261 7.01 26.29 -13.26
N ASN A 262 8.16 25.77 -12.81
CA ASN A 262 8.66 25.99 -11.44
C ASN A 262 10.18 25.75 -11.38
N LYS A 263 10.93 26.74 -10.93
CA LYS A 263 12.41 26.65 -10.84
C LYS A 263 12.88 25.49 -9.95
N LYS A 264 12.15 25.16 -8.88
CA LYS A 264 12.46 24.04 -7.96
C LYS A 264 12.19 22.68 -8.61
N LEU A 265 11.28 22.61 -9.59
CA LEU A 265 10.92 21.36 -10.27
C LEU A 265 12.11 20.77 -11.03
N LYS A 266 12.82 21.55 -11.83
CA LYS A 266 14.06 21.11 -12.50
C LYS A 266 15.05 20.52 -11.51
N HIS A 267 15.27 21.17 -10.38
CA HIS A 267 16.20 20.69 -9.35
C HIS A 267 15.76 19.38 -8.72
N PHE A 268 14.46 19.27 -8.37
CA PHE A 268 13.87 18.02 -7.85
C PHE A 268 14.07 16.86 -8.82
N LEU A 269 13.75 17.03 -10.10
CA LEU A 269 13.87 15.97 -11.11
C LEU A 269 15.31 15.52 -11.33
N LEU A 270 16.27 16.44 -11.33
CA LEU A 270 17.68 16.12 -11.39
C LEU A 270 18.11 15.27 -10.18
N LYS A 271 17.64 15.62 -8.98
CA LYS A 271 17.88 14.84 -7.75
C LYS A 271 17.26 13.44 -7.79
N GLU A 272 16.07 13.30 -8.38
CA GLU A 272 15.39 12.02 -8.58
C GLU A 272 15.95 11.21 -9.76
N GLY A 273 17.00 11.69 -10.41
CA GLY A 273 17.79 10.92 -11.39
C GLY A 273 17.25 10.94 -12.83
N ILE A 274 16.43 11.92 -13.21
CA ILE A 274 15.89 12.02 -14.58
C ILE A 274 16.99 12.00 -15.65
N LYS A 275 18.15 12.61 -15.36
CA LYS A 275 19.29 12.66 -16.29
C LYS A 275 19.79 11.28 -16.70
N ASN A 276 19.70 10.30 -15.79
CA ASN A 276 20.23 8.96 -16.00
C ASN A 276 19.24 8.02 -16.69
N ILE A 277 17.98 8.43 -16.82
CA ILE A 277 16.91 7.53 -17.28
C ILE A 277 16.19 8.03 -18.54
N TRP A 278 16.16 9.35 -18.80
CA TRP A 278 15.30 9.93 -19.83
C TRP A 278 15.54 9.34 -21.23
N GLU A 279 16.79 9.30 -21.69
CA GLU A 279 17.16 8.71 -22.98
C GLU A 279 16.83 7.22 -23.06
N ASN A 280 17.02 6.50 -21.96
CA ASN A 280 16.67 5.07 -21.88
C ASN A 280 15.15 4.86 -21.96
N LEU A 281 14.34 5.72 -21.33
CA LEU A 281 12.89 5.65 -21.43
C LEU A 281 12.43 5.84 -22.87
N GLN A 282 13.04 6.78 -23.59
CA GLN A 282 12.72 7.05 -25.00
C GLN A 282 13.16 5.91 -25.91
N SER A 283 14.43 5.49 -25.84
CA SER A 283 15.02 4.48 -26.74
C SER A 283 14.45 3.08 -26.54
N SER A 284 14.01 2.75 -25.30
CA SER A 284 13.39 1.45 -24.99
C SER A 284 11.88 1.40 -25.29
N SER A 285 11.27 2.52 -25.70
CA SER A 285 9.83 2.61 -25.88
C SER A 285 9.44 2.57 -27.37
N PRO A 286 8.74 1.52 -27.84
CA PRO A 286 8.34 1.39 -29.24
C PRO A 286 7.12 2.28 -29.59
N SER A 287 6.48 2.93 -28.62
CA SER A 287 5.32 3.80 -28.82
C SER A 287 5.15 4.78 -27.66
N GLU A 288 4.39 5.86 -27.86
CA GLU A 288 4.03 6.83 -26.81
C GLU A 288 3.35 6.16 -25.62
N ASN A 289 2.44 5.24 -25.85
CA ASN A 289 1.75 4.51 -24.78
C ASN A 289 2.73 3.69 -23.94
N HIS A 290 3.70 3.03 -24.59
CA HIS A 290 4.74 2.31 -23.88
C HIS A 290 5.64 3.27 -23.10
N PHE A 291 6.03 4.40 -23.69
CA PHE A 291 6.80 5.44 -23.02
C PHE A 291 6.08 5.97 -21.77
N SER A 292 4.80 6.31 -21.88
CA SER A 292 3.98 6.74 -20.74
C SER A 292 3.97 5.70 -19.60
N LYS A 293 3.83 4.40 -19.92
CA LYS A 293 3.93 3.32 -18.94
C LYS A 293 5.31 3.26 -18.28
N GLN A 294 6.39 3.37 -19.06
CA GLN A 294 7.77 3.38 -18.52
C GLN A 294 8.05 4.63 -17.69
N PHE A 295 7.51 5.79 -18.08
CA PHE A 295 7.56 7.01 -17.29
C PHE A 295 6.94 6.79 -15.91
N HIS A 296 5.73 6.23 -15.82
CA HIS A 296 5.09 5.94 -14.54
C HIS A 296 5.81 4.86 -13.73
N ARG A 297 6.50 3.91 -14.37
CA ARG A 297 7.36 2.95 -13.67
C ARG A 297 8.56 3.64 -13.01
N TRP A 298 9.12 4.66 -13.65
CA TRP A 298 10.20 5.45 -13.09
C TRP A 298 9.69 6.48 -12.09
N PHE A 299 8.68 7.29 -12.46
CA PHE A 299 8.03 8.26 -11.56
C PHE A 299 6.92 7.56 -10.77
N ASP A 300 7.36 6.67 -9.88
CA ASP A 300 6.50 5.76 -9.12
C ASP A 300 5.83 6.41 -7.90
N GLY A 301 5.08 5.62 -7.14
CA GLY A 301 4.36 6.07 -5.95
C GLY A 301 5.29 6.72 -4.92
N LEU A 302 6.51 6.19 -4.74
CA LEU A 302 7.46 6.78 -3.81
C LEU A 302 7.94 8.17 -4.26
N LYS A 303 8.23 8.32 -5.56
CA LYS A 303 8.60 9.64 -6.12
C LYS A 303 7.42 10.61 -6.09
N THR A 304 6.20 10.13 -6.32
CA THR A 304 4.99 10.93 -6.17
C THR A 304 4.84 11.50 -4.74
N ILE A 305 4.99 10.66 -3.72
CA ILE A 305 4.94 11.13 -2.31
C ILE A 305 6.10 12.07 -1.97
N ARG A 306 7.31 11.80 -2.46
CA ARG A 306 8.46 12.69 -2.29
C ARG A 306 8.22 14.04 -2.96
N PHE A 307 7.62 14.04 -4.14
CA PHE A 307 7.24 15.25 -4.87
C PHE A 307 6.25 16.09 -4.06
N LEU A 308 5.15 15.49 -3.61
CA LEU A 308 4.14 16.18 -2.81
C LEU A 308 4.74 16.79 -1.53
N LYS A 309 5.57 16.03 -0.82
CA LYS A 309 6.27 16.54 0.37
C LYS A 309 7.20 17.71 0.05
N HIS A 310 7.93 17.64 -1.07
CA HIS A 310 8.90 18.67 -1.46
C HIS A 310 8.23 19.99 -1.85
N PHE A 311 7.05 19.92 -2.46
CA PHE A 311 6.32 21.11 -2.95
C PHE A 311 5.18 21.55 -2.02
N THR A 312 4.96 20.86 -0.91
CA THR A 312 4.10 21.35 0.16
C THR A 312 4.91 22.32 1.02
N GLU A 313 4.54 23.59 1.01
CA GLU A 313 5.13 24.57 1.92
C GLU A 313 4.66 24.23 3.34
N ILE A 314 5.62 24.01 4.23
CA ILE A 314 5.33 23.90 5.65
C ILE A 314 4.99 25.33 6.10
N VAL A 315 3.72 25.57 6.38
CA VAL A 315 3.23 26.82 6.96
C VAL A 315 3.59 26.85 8.46
#